data_30142c57dc5cd2b4826108c843702381
#
_entry.id   30142c57dc5cd2b4826108c843702381
#
_cell.length_a   1.000
_cell.length_b   1.000
_cell.length_c   1.000
_cell.angle_alpha   90.00
_cell.angle_beta   90.00
_cell.angle_gamma   90.00
#
_symmetry.space_group_name_H-M   'P 1'
#
loop_
_entity.id
_entity.type
_entity.pdbx_description
1 polymer ?
#
loop_
_entity_poly.entity_id
_entity_poly.type
_entity_poly.pdbx_seq_one_letter_code
_entity_poly.pdbx_strand_id
1 'polypeptide(L)'
;MVFFASILMGATLEDVSYSIKQNGIMVNLDYTEPIDDDDIIGWKSDRGWVYLTLLGVRAPKGKKPQQDFSGEVRKIVIDDFDESTQLAILIRKPILGYDIINSKTSPSTIVFIHTEMKKSEVATLKEYIKEKGTSVFNVAQSSGFPKYNTSFKNAFDEARKELGPNAIFEYHGKLCTTNHPGEKETLSKSVLT
;
A
#
# COMPACT_ATOMS: atom_id res chain seq x y z
N MET A 1 4.72 34.55 -33.11
CA MET A 1 3.80 33.64 -32.43
C MET A 1 4.63 32.72 -31.57
N VAL A 2 4.74 33.00 -30.27
CA VAL A 2 5.58 32.21 -29.34
C VAL A 2 4.70 31.14 -28.75
N PHE A 3 4.91 29.89 -29.13
CA PHE A 3 4.29 28.75 -28.49
C PHE A 3 4.95 28.57 -27.10
N PHE A 4 4.26 28.96 -26.06
CA PHE A 4 4.56 28.48 -24.73
C PHE A 4 4.12 27.01 -24.68
N ALA A 5 5.06 26.10 -24.82
CA ALA A 5 4.87 24.74 -24.41
C ALA A 5 4.62 24.77 -22.88
N SER A 6 3.38 24.61 -22.47
CA SER A 6 3.05 24.29 -21.07
C SER A 6 3.74 22.98 -20.78
N ILE A 7 4.85 23.03 -20.03
CA ILE A 7 5.40 21.82 -19.41
C ILE A 7 4.33 21.42 -18.42
N LEU A 8 3.53 20.40 -18.77
CA LEU A 8 2.73 19.69 -17.77
C LEU A 8 3.74 19.11 -16.78
N MET A 9 3.92 19.81 -15.68
CA MET A 9 4.66 19.27 -14.56
C MET A 9 3.73 18.23 -13.91
N GLY A 10 4.00 16.95 -14.16
CA GLY A 10 3.31 15.87 -13.49
C GLY A 10 3.53 15.91 -11.98
N ALA A 11 2.75 15.15 -11.23
CA ALA A 11 2.87 15.01 -9.79
C ALA A 11 4.31 14.66 -9.38
N THR A 12 4.72 15.12 -8.20
CA THR A 12 6.00 14.73 -7.59
C THR A 12 5.72 13.97 -6.31
N LEU A 13 6.39 12.84 -6.11
CA LEU A 13 6.38 12.11 -4.87
C LEU A 13 7.12 12.94 -3.80
N GLU A 14 6.43 13.36 -2.74
CA GLU A 14 7.00 14.23 -1.70
C GLU A 14 7.53 13.45 -0.51
N ASP A 15 6.78 12.44 -0.07
CA ASP A 15 7.19 11.55 1.01
C ASP A 15 6.73 10.10 0.77
N VAL A 16 7.49 9.21 1.34
CA VAL A 16 7.15 7.79 1.47
C VAL A 16 7.36 7.43 2.93
N SER A 17 6.32 6.88 3.53
CA SER A 17 6.43 6.40 4.91
C SER A 17 5.80 5.02 5.06
N TYR A 18 6.18 4.27 6.09
CA TYR A 18 5.59 2.97 6.36
C TYR A 18 5.36 2.73 7.84
N SER A 19 4.34 1.93 8.14
CA SER A 19 4.07 1.42 9.48
C SER A 19 3.80 -0.09 9.44
N ILE A 20 4.33 -0.82 10.42
CA ILE A 20 4.11 -2.25 10.55
C ILE A 20 2.83 -2.46 11.35
N LYS A 21 1.89 -3.19 10.74
CA LYS A 21 0.63 -3.59 11.36
C LYS A 21 0.67 -5.09 11.67
N GLN A 22 -0.21 -5.56 12.55
CA GLN A 22 -0.26 -6.98 12.91
C GLN A 22 -0.49 -7.89 11.70
N ASN A 23 -1.35 -7.47 10.77
CA ASN A 23 -1.71 -8.23 9.57
C ASN A 23 -1.00 -7.76 8.29
N GLY A 24 -0.05 -6.83 8.37
CA GLY A 24 0.68 -6.39 7.18
C GLY A 24 1.54 -5.15 7.37
N ILE A 25 1.89 -4.55 6.26
CA ILE A 25 2.67 -3.32 6.20
C ILE A 25 1.85 -2.28 5.44
N MET A 26 1.59 -1.16 6.07
CA MET A 26 0.95 -0.01 5.46
C MET A 26 2.02 0.97 4.99
N VAL A 27 2.04 1.25 3.70
CA VAL A 27 2.94 2.24 3.08
C VAL A 27 2.10 3.41 2.60
N ASN A 28 2.48 4.63 2.99
CA ASN A 28 1.83 5.85 2.54
C ASN A 28 2.75 6.56 1.55
N LEU A 29 2.16 7.02 0.47
CA LEU A 29 2.79 7.83 -0.56
C LEU A 29 2.08 9.18 -0.58
N ASP A 30 2.82 10.26 -0.42
CA ASP A 30 2.30 11.62 -0.47
C ASP A 30 2.88 12.33 -1.71
N TYR A 31 2.02 13.08 -2.43
CA TYR A 31 2.36 13.72 -3.69
C TYR A 31 2.11 15.24 -3.62
N THR A 32 2.63 15.98 -4.59
CA THR A 32 2.31 17.41 -4.76
C THR A 32 0.88 17.66 -5.20
N GLU A 33 0.27 16.71 -5.91
CA GLU A 33 -1.10 16.78 -6.43
C GLU A 33 -1.69 15.37 -6.56
N PRO A 34 -3.03 15.21 -6.53
CA PRO A 34 -3.67 13.90 -6.71
C PRO A 34 -3.29 13.26 -8.05
N ILE A 35 -3.17 11.94 -8.05
CA ILE A 35 -2.94 11.12 -9.26
C ILE A 35 -4.14 10.21 -9.50
N ASP A 36 -4.34 9.79 -10.74
CA ASP A 36 -5.44 8.90 -11.09
C ASP A 36 -5.15 7.44 -10.73
N ASP A 37 -6.21 6.66 -10.48
CA ASP A 37 -6.09 5.23 -10.14
C ASP A 37 -5.39 4.44 -11.26
N ASP A 38 -5.62 4.82 -12.52
CA ASP A 38 -5.03 4.17 -13.70
C ASP A 38 -3.54 4.47 -13.87
N ASP A 39 -3.03 5.49 -13.19
CA ASP A 39 -1.61 5.86 -13.19
C ASP A 39 -0.78 5.07 -12.15
N ILE A 40 -1.43 4.22 -11.36
CA ILE A 40 -0.77 3.40 -10.35
C ILE A 40 -0.82 1.93 -10.75
N ILE A 41 0.32 1.39 -11.18
CA ILE A 41 0.44 -0.02 -11.57
C ILE A 41 1.23 -0.77 -10.51
N GLY A 42 0.58 -1.75 -9.86
CA GLY A 42 1.19 -2.57 -8.84
C GLY A 42 1.40 -4.02 -9.29
N TRP A 43 2.45 -4.66 -8.79
CA TRP A 43 2.67 -6.09 -8.93
C TRP A 43 3.58 -6.63 -7.81
N LYS A 44 3.53 -7.95 -7.58
CA LYS A 44 4.37 -8.62 -6.60
C LYS A 44 5.17 -9.74 -7.23
N SER A 45 6.34 -10.04 -6.67
CA SER A 45 7.14 -11.20 -7.05
C SER A 45 7.15 -12.26 -5.95
N ASP A 46 7.47 -13.50 -6.35
CA ASP A 46 7.63 -14.61 -5.41
C ASP A 46 8.84 -14.47 -4.48
N ARG A 47 9.71 -13.48 -4.76
CA ARG A 47 10.92 -13.20 -3.97
C ARG A 47 10.71 -12.17 -2.86
N GLY A 48 9.45 -11.84 -2.54
CA GLY A 48 9.11 -10.92 -1.45
C GLY A 48 9.17 -9.44 -1.83
N TRP A 49 9.09 -9.12 -3.11
CA TRP A 49 9.00 -7.74 -3.59
C TRP A 49 7.55 -7.35 -3.94
N VAL A 50 7.20 -6.13 -3.61
CA VAL A 50 6.06 -5.39 -4.18
C VAL A 50 6.63 -4.22 -4.97
N TYR A 51 6.13 -4.03 -6.16
CA TYR A 51 6.52 -2.94 -7.06
C TYR A 51 5.30 -2.08 -7.37
N LEU A 52 5.54 -0.79 -7.44
CA LEU A 52 4.56 0.21 -7.86
C LEU A 52 5.22 1.05 -8.93
N THR A 53 4.57 1.16 -10.08
CA THR A 53 4.95 2.12 -11.11
C THR A 53 3.92 3.25 -11.08
N LEU A 54 4.39 4.46 -10.86
CA LEU A 54 3.60 5.68 -10.76
C LEU A 54 3.82 6.47 -12.04
N LEU A 55 2.87 6.37 -12.99
CA LEU A 55 2.93 7.05 -14.28
C LEU A 55 2.77 8.57 -14.10
N GLY A 56 3.53 9.34 -14.83
CA GLY A 56 3.49 10.81 -14.73
C GLY A 56 4.02 11.40 -13.42
N VAL A 57 4.50 10.57 -12.50
CA VAL A 57 5.03 11.00 -11.19
C VAL A 57 6.55 11.04 -11.23
N ARG A 58 7.12 12.13 -10.73
CA ARG A 58 8.58 12.31 -10.60
C ARG A 58 9.04 11.89 -9.19
N ALA A 59 10.24 11.37 -9.11
CA ALA A 59 10.86 11.09 -7.81
C ALA A 59 11.21 12.37 -7.03
N PRO A 60 11.29 12.31 -5.70
CA PRO A 60 11.58 13.46 -4.86
C PRO A 60 13.01 13.97 -5.11
N LYS A 61 13.14 15.24 -5.48
CA LYS A 61 14.44 15.86 -5.75
C LYS A 61 15.26 16.02 -4.46
N GLY A 62 16.50 15.55 -4.48
CA GLY A 62 17.45 15.73 -3.38
C GLY A 62 17.21 14.85 -2.16
N LYS A 63 16.16 14.06 -2.13
CA LYS A 63 15.89 13.08 -1.09
C LYS A 63 16.25 11.67 -1.59
N LYS A 64 16.77 10.82 -0.71
CA LYS A 64 17.12 9.44 -1.04
C LYS A 64 16.48 8.49 -0.03
N PRO A 65 16.11 7.27 -0.45
CA PRO A 65 15.67 6.24 0.48
C PRO A 65 16.75 5.93 1.52
N GLN A 66 16.34 5.73 2.77
CA GLN A 66 17.23 5.24 3.82
C GLN A 66 17.86 3.90 3.39
N GLN A 67 19.06 3.61 3.86
CA GLN A 67 19.73 2.35 3.54
C GLN A 67 19.41 1.24 4.53
N ASP A 68 19.10 1.61 5.77
CA ASP A 68 18.86 0.65 6.85
C ASP A 68 17.38 0.64 7.26
N PHE A 69 16.73 -0.46 6.99
CA PHE A 69 15.35 -0.73 7.39
C PHE A 69 15.33 -1.79 8.50
N SER A 70 14.51 -1.55 9.51
CA SER A 70 14.32 -2.48 10.64
C SER A 70 12.99 -3.21 10.56
N GLY A 71 12.93 -4.40 11.18
CA GLY A 71 11.70 -5.19 11.28
C GLY A 71 11.39 -5.95 10.00
N GLU A 72 10.14 -5.89 9.55
CA GLU A 72 9.66 -6.69 8.41
C GLU A 72 10.04 -6.10 7.05
N VAL A 73 10.22 -4.79 6.97
CA VAL A 73 10.73 -4.14 5.75
C VAL A 73 12.23 -4.36 5.67
N ARG A 74 12.70 -4.88 4.55
CA ARG A 74 14.12 -5.15 4.31
C ARG A 74 14.78 -4.08 3.45
N LYS A 75 14.05 -3.57 2.46
CA LYS A 75 14.57 -2.55 1.53
C LYS A 75 13.41 -1.81 0.87
N ILE A 76 13.60 -0.53 0.62
CA ILE A 76 12.75 0.26 -0.26
C ILE A 76 13.68 0.97 -1.24
N VAL A 77 13.35 0.89 -2.52
CA VAL A 77 14.07 1.54 -3.62
C VAL A 77 13.10 2.44 -4.36
N ILE A 78 13.56 3.61 -4.75
CA ILE A 78 12.82 4.56 -5.57
C ILE A 78 13.69 4.90 -6.76
N ASP A 79 13.23 4.53 -7.94
CA ASP A 79 13.90 4.79 -9.21
C ASP A 79 13.07 5.77 -10.04
N ASP A 80 13.71 6.84 -10.52
CA ASP A 80 13.10 7.85 -11.38
C ASP A 80 13.39 7.54 -12.84
N PHE A 81 12.34 7.44 -13.64
CA PHE A 81 12.40 7.25 -15.10
C PHE A 81 11.80 8.47 -15.79
N ASP A 82 11.98 8.59 -17.10
CA ASP A 82 11.55 9.78 -17.86
C ASP A 82 10.06 10.10 -17.71
N GLU A 83 9.19 9.08 -17.63
CA GLU A 83 7.74 9.24 -17.57
C GLU A 83 7.09 8.60 -16.32
N SER A 84 7.90 8.08 -15.38
CA SER A 84 7.36 7.40 -14.21
C SER A 84 8.37 7.32 -13.06
N THR A 85 7.86 7.09 -11.86
CA THR A 85 8.67 6.69 -10.70
C THR A 85 8.32 5.25 -10.33
N GLN A 86 9.30 4.41 -10.12
CA GLN A 86 9.11 3.06 -9.61
C GLN A 86 9.51 2.98 -8.14
N LEU A 87 8.60 2.48 -7.33
CA LEU A 87 8.83 2.12 -5.93
C LEU A 87 8.91 0.60 -5.82
N ALA A 88 10.00 0.07 -5.25
CA ALA A 88 10.17 -1.35 -4.99
C ALA A 88 10.37 -1.59 -3.49
N ILE A 89 9.53 -2.44 -2.89
CA ILE A 89 9.50 -2.73 -1.46
C ILE A 89 9.81 -4.21 -1.25
N LEU A 90 10.90 -4.51 -0.56
CA LEU A 90 11.29 -5.87 -0.18
C LEU A 90 10.93 -6.11 1.27
N ILE A 91 10.17 -7.17 1.54
CA ILE A 91 9.80 -7.57 2.89
C ILE A 91 10.33 -8.96 3.25
N ARG A 92 10.41 -9.23 4.56
CA ARG A 92 10.95 -10.50 5.11
C ARG A 92 9.91 -11.60 5.21
N LYS A 93 8.65 -11.25 5.35
CA LYS A 93 7.53 -12.20 5.44
C LYS A 93 6.99 -12.55 4.05
N PRO A 94 6.34 -13.70 3.87
CA PRO A 94 5.60 -14.00 2.64
C PRO A 94 4.52 -12.96 2.38
N ILE A 95 4.41 -12.51 1.13
CA ILE A 95 3.36 -11.59 0.68
C ILE A 95 2.16 -12.41 0.25
N LEU A 96 1.04 -12.30 0.95
CA LEU A 96 -0.22 -12.96 0.61
C LEU A 96 -0.97 -12.19 -0.46
N GLY A 97 -0.93 -10.87 -0.41
CA GLY A 97 -1.54 -9.97 -1.38
C GLY A 97 -1.18 -8.53 -1.05
N TYR A 98 -1.69 -7.59 -1.83
CA TYR A 98 -1.61 -6.16 -1.53
C TYR A 98 -2.83 -5.44 -2.09
N ASP A 99 -3.19 -4.33 -1.46
CA ASP A 99 -4.22 -3.40 -1.91
C ASP A 99 -3.60 -2.03 -2.13
N ILE A 100 -4.04 -1.34 -3.19
CA ILE A 100 -3.73 0.06 -3.47
C ILE A 100 -5.01 0.84 -3.24
N ILE A 101 -4.95 1.80 -2.34
CA ILE A 101 -6.07 2.67 -1.99
C ILE A 101 -5.63 4.10 -2.30
N ASN A 102 -6.06 4.59 -3.46
CA ASN A 102 -5.78 5.96 -3.86
C ASN A 102 -6.86 6.90 -3.35
N SER A 103 -6.45 8.04 -2.81
CA SER A 103 -7.38 9.05 -2.33
C SER A 103 -7.82 9.95 -3.49
N LYS A 104 -9.13 10.12 -3.65
CA LYS A 104 -9.69 11.05 -4.65
C LYS A 104 -9.74 12.50 -4.18
N THR A 105 -9.48 12.75 -2.92
CA THR A 105 -9.62 14.06 -2.28
C THR A 105 -8.35 14.62 -1.69
N SER A 106 -7.33 13.79 -1.55
CA SER A 106 -6.01 14.19 -1.05
C SER A 106 -4.92 13.61 -1.95
N PRO A 107 -3.77 14.28 -2.09
CA PRO A 107 -2.67 13.79 -2.91
C PRO A 107 -1.91 12.68 -2.19
N SER A 108 -2.58 11.56 -1.93
CA SER A 108 -2.00 10.44 -1.20
C SER A 108 -2.54 9.08 -1.63
N THR A 109 -1.68 8.08 -1.57
CA THR A 109 -2.01 6.67 -1.81
C THR A 109 -1.55 5.82 -0.64
N ILE A 110 -2.39 4.88 -0.21
CA ILE A 110 -2.02 3.85 0.74
C ILE A 110 -1.81 2.55 -0.02
N VAL A 111 -0.67 1.91 0.21
CA VAL A 111 -0.42 0.54 -0.24
C VAL A 111 -0.35 -0.35 0.99
N PHE A 112 -1.26 -1.30 1.10
CA PHE A 112 -1.27 -2.25 2.19
C PHE A 112 -0.79 -3.62 1.71
N ILE A 113 0.33 -4.09 2.25
CA ILE A 113 0.92 -5.38 1.91
C ILE A 113 0.49 -6.39 2.97
N HIS A 114 -0.35 -7.34 2.60
CA HIS A 114 -0.87 -8.35 3.51
C HIS A 114 0.18 -9.44 3.79
N THR A 115 0.50 -9.64 5.05
CA THR A 115 1.38 -10.71 5.52
C THR A 115 0.62 -11.76 6.33
N GLU A 116 -0.58 -11.44 6.81
CA GLU A 116 -1.50 -12.35 7.49
C GLU A 116 -2.93 -12.09 7.00
N MET A 117 -3.66 -13.16 6.72
CA MET A 117 -5.06 -13.15 6.27
C MET A 117 -5.81 -14.30 6.92
N LYS A 118 -7.14 -14.22 7.00
CA LYS A 118 -7.97 -15.35 7.39
C LYS A 118 -7.79 -16.50 6.39
N LYS A 119 -7.84 -17.75 6.86
CA LYS A 119 -7.71 -18.94 6.01
C LYS A 119 -8.75 -18.97 4.88
N SER A 120 -9.98 -18.51 5.15
CA SER A 120 -11.05 -18.39 4.17
C SER A 120 -10.71 -17.39 3.07
N GLU A 121 -10.13 -16.26 3.40
CA GLU A 121 -9.73 -15.22 2.45
C GLU A 121 -8.55 -15.66 1.58
N VAL A 122 -7.58 -16.38 2.17
CA VAL A 122 -6.48 -17.00 1.42
C VAL A 122 -7.02 -18.04 0.42
N ALA A 123 -8.04 -18.81 0.79
CA ALA A 123 -8.68 -19.78 -0.11
C ALA A 123 -9.36 -19.07 -1.27
N THR A 124 -10.17 -18.04 -1.01
CA THR A 124 -10.82 -17.21 -2.05
C THR A 124 -9.80 -16.55 -2.98
N LEU A 125 -8.72 -16.01 -2.43
CA LEU A 125 -7.65 -15.42 -3.23
C LEU A 125 -6.98 -16.45 -4.14
N LYS A 126 -6.73 -17.67 -3.64
CA LYS A 126 -6.15 -18.77 -4.44
C LYS A 126 -7.08 -19.22 -5.56
N GLU A 127 -8.38 -19.32 -5.30
CA GLU A 127 -9.39 -19.64 -6.32
C GLU A 127 -9.44 -18.54 -7.39
N TYR A 128 -9.46 -17.28 -6.99
CA TYR A 128 -9.43 -16.15 -7.92
C TYR A 128 -8.20 -16.18 -8.83
N ILE A 129 -7.01 -16.43 -8.27
CA ILE A 129 -5.77 -16.57 -9.04
C ILE A 129 -5.87 -17.74 -10.02
N LYS A 130 -6.46 -18.86 -9.61
CA LYS A 130 -6.62 -20.06 -10.44
C LYS A 130 -7.60 -19.82 -11.60
N GLU A 131 -8.70 -19.10 -11.37
CA GLU A 131 -9.70 -18.80 -12.40
C GLU A 131 -9.26 -17.74 -13.41
N LYS A 132 -8.56 -16.70 -12.95
CA LYS A 132 -8.14 -15.57 -13.80
C LYS A 132 -6.84 -15.80 -14.54
N GLY A 133 -6.15 -16.92 -14.26
CA GLY A 133 -4.81 -17.19 -14.77
C GLY A 133 -3.76 -16.28 -14.14
N THR A 134 -2.50 -16.70 -14.24
CA THR A 134 -1.34 -16.02 -13.63
C THR A 134 -0.91 -14.75 -14.34
N SER A 135 -1.83 -13.91 -14.78
CA SER A 135 -1.46 -12.54 -15.10
C SER A 135 -1.11 -11.85 -13.78
N VAL A 136 0.16 -11.62 -13.56
CA VAL A 136 0.76 -11.00 -12.38
C VAL A 136 0.07 -9.66 -12.03
N PHE A 137 -0.57 -9.03 -12.99
CA PHE A 137 -1.23 -7.74 -12.88
C PHE A 137 -2.62 -7.76 -12.23
N ASN A 138 -3.31 -8.90 -12.19
CA ASN A 138 -4.70 -8.97 -11.74
C ASN A 138 -4.90 -9.47 -10.29
N VAL A 139 -3.84 -9.86 -9.61
CA VAL A 139 -3.92 -10.33 -8.21
C VAL A 139 -4.05 -9.17 -7.22
N ALA A 140 -3.81 -7.96 -7.69
CA ALA A 140 -3.64 -6.77 -6.87
C ALA A 140 -4.92 -6.12 -6.35
N GLN A 141 -6.09 -6.49 -6.85
CA GLN A 141 -7.32 -5.74 -6.55
C GLN A 141 -8.40 -6.51 -5.78
N SER A 142 -8.09 -7.67 -5.26
CA SER A 142 -8.98 -8.30 -4.30
C SER A 142 -8.62 -7.81 -2.90
N SER A 143 -9.50 -7.01 -2.29
CA SER A 143 -9.31 -6.55 -0.92
C SER A 143 -9.05 -7.74 0.01
N GLY A 144 -7.82 -7.82 0.51
CA GLY A 144 -7.41 -8.81 1.50
C GLY A 144 -7.70 -8.37 2.94
N PHE A 145 -8.43 -7.26 3.12
CA PHE A 145 -8.84 -6.81 4.43
C PHE A 145 -9.98 -7.67 4.97
N PRO A 146 -9.91 -8.11 6.25
CA PRO A 146 -11.03 -8.75 6.92
C PRO A 146 -12.25 -7.84 6.94
N LYS A 147 -13.42 -8.39 6.58
CA LYS A 147 -14.70 -7.69 6.52
C LYS A 147 -15.70 -8.33 7.46
N TYR A 148 -16.50 -7.50 8.11
CA TYR A 148 -17.51 -7.94 9.07
C TYR A 148 -18.85 -7.28 8.75
N ASN A 149 -19.90 -8.10 8.55
CA ASN A 149 -21.26 -7.65 8.22
C ASN A 149 -22.12 -7.54 9.48
N THR A 150 -21.76 -6.69 10.41
CA THR A 150 -22.42 -6.51 11.69
C THR A 150 -22.34 -5.04 12.13
N SER A 151 -22.78 -4.70 13.34
CA SER A 151 -22.60 -3.35 13.87
C SER A 151 -21.10 -3.03 14.03
N PHE A 152 -20.72 -1.76 13.95
CA PHE A 152 -19.30 -1.36 14.08
C PHE A 152 -18.65 -1.90 15.36
N LYS A 153 -19.38 -1.83 16.49
CA LYS A 153 -18.86 -2.34 17.76
C LYS A 153 -18.51 -3.83 17.68
N ASN A 154 -19.43 -4.64 17.14
CA ASN A 154 -19.19 -6.08 16.98
C ASN A 154 -18.08 -6.35 15.95
N ALA A 155 -18.06 -5.63 14.84
CA ALA A 155 -17.00 -5.72 13.83
C ALA A 155 -15.62 -5.42 14.43
N PHE A 156 -15.54 -4.38 15.25
CA PHE A 156 -14.31 -4.02 15.96
C PHE A 156 -13.89 -5.12 16.95
N ASP A 157 -14.84 -5.60 17.79
CA ASP A 157 -14.55 -6.63 18.78
C ASP A 157 -14.11 -7.96 18.13
N GLU A 158 -14.75 -8.35 17.03
CA GLU A 158 -14.38 -9.54 16.24
C GLU A 158 -13.02 -9.37 15.57
N ALA A 159 -12.79 -8.23 14.89
CA ALA A 159 -11.51 -7.95 14.26
C ALA A 159 -10.36 -7.95 15.27
N ARG A 160 -10.56 -7.31 16.43
CA ARG A 160 -9.56 -7.29 17.48
C ARG A 160 -9.30 -8.67 18.07
N LYS A 161 -10.34 -9.49 18.25
CA LYS A 161 -10.21 -10.86 18.75
C LYS A 161 -9.43 -11.76 17.78
N GLU A 162 -9.66 -11.59 16.48
CA GLU A 162 -9.04 -12.43 15.44
C GLU A 162 -7.63 -11.97 15.07
N LEU A 163 -7.42 -10.68 14.94
CA LEU A 163 -6.19 -10.11 14.41
C LEU A 163 -5.25 -9.56 15.49
N GLY A 164 -5.78 -9.36 16.69
CA GLY A 164 -5.03 -8.68 17.76
C GLY A 164 -5.04 -7.15 17.64
N PRO A 165 -4.28 -6.45 18.50
CA PRO A 165 -4.12 -5.00 18.44
C PRO A 165 -3.25 -4.60 17.23
N ASN A 166 -3.36 -3.32 16.82
CA ASN A 166 -2.56 -2.73 15.73
C ASN A 166 -2.72 -3.44 14.37
N ALA A 167 -3.91 -3.98 14.09
CA ALA A 167 -4.29 -4.52 12.80
C ALA A 167 -5.23 -3.58 12.05
N ILE A 168 -5.41 -3.83 10.75
CA ILE A 168 -6.34 -3.08 9.90
C ILE A 168 -7.44 -4.02 9.39
N PHE A 169 -8.68 -3.56 9.43
CA PHE A 169 -9.85 -4.23 8.84
C PHE A 169 -10.68 -3.24 8.04
N GLU A 170 -11.56 -3.74 7.18
CA GLU A 170 -12.47 -2.91 6.39
C GLU A 170 -13.88 -2.94 7.00
N TYR A 171 -14.48 -1.76 7.16
CA TYR A 171 -15.87 -1.60 7.57
C TYR A 171 -16.57 -0.58 6.67
N HIS A 172 -17.56 -1.05 5.89
CA HIS A 172 -18.30 -0.23 4.92
C HIS A 172 -17.40 0.58 3.98
N GLY A 173 -16.37 -0.06 3.41
CA GLY A 173 -15.43 0.56 2.48
C GLY A 173 -14.40 1.49 3.14
N LYS A 174 -14.33 1.54 4.47
CA LYS A 174 -13.35 2.34 5.21
C LYS A 174 -12.38 1.44 5.95
N LEU A 175 -11.10 1.81 5.92
CA LEU A 175 -10.08 1.15 6.72
C LEU A 175 -10.19 1.61 8.18
N CYS A 176 -10.22 0.63 9.08
CA CYS A 176 -10.34 0.83 10.52
C CYS A 176 -9.20 0.10 11.23
N THR A 177 -8.68 0.72 12.29
CA THR A 177 -7.70 0.07 13.18
C THR A 177 -8.40 -0.76 14.25
N THR A 178 -7.75 -1.83 14.70
CA THR A 178 -8.19 -2.60 15.86
C THR A 178 -7.72 -2.02 17.20
N ASN A 179 -7.08 -0.86 17.20
CA ASN A 179 -6.65 -0.20 18.43
C ASN A 179 -7.81 0.48 19.15
N HIS A 180 -7.84 0.37 20.48
CA HIS A 180 -8.70 1.21 21.30
C HIS A 180 -8.19 2.66 21.34
N PRO A 181 -9.07 3.63 21.57
CA PRO A 181 -8.66 5.00 21.82
C PRO A 181 -7.61 5.06 22.95
N GLY A 182 -6.48 5.72 22.69
CA GLY A 182 -5.38 5.83 23.64
C GLY A 182 -4.33 4.71 23.59
N GLU A 183 -4.54 3.63 22.84
CA GLU A 183 -3.47 2.68 22.53
C GLU A 183 -2.47 3.29 21.55
N LYS A 184 -1.18 3.03 21.78
CA LYS A 184 -0.12 3.53 20.90
C LYS A 184 -0.21 2.84 19.54
N GLU A 185 -0.45 3.63 18.51
CA GLU A 185 -0.22 3.17 17.14
C GLU A 185 1.27 3.04 16.86
N THR A 186 1.62 2.06 16.03
CA THR A 186 2.98 2.00 15.49
C THR A 186 3.20 3.25 14.64
N LEU A 187 4.13 4.10 15.06
CA LEU A 187 4.44 5.32 14.33
C LEU A 187 4.91 4.99 12.92
N SER A 188 4.43 5.78 11.98
CA SER A 188 4.93 5.75 10.60
C SER A 188 6.39 6.21 10.58
N LYS A 189 7.22 5.50 9.81
CA LYS A 189 8.64 5.83 9.63
C LYS A 189 8.82 6.41 8.23
N SER A 190 9.34 7.63 8.12
CA SER A 190 9.71 8.19 6.83
C SER A 190 10.81 7.34 6.19
N VAL A 191 10.70 7.16 4.89
CA VAL A 191 11.68 6.42 4.06
C VAL A 191 12.72 7.37 3.49
N LEU A 192 12.35 8.62 3.28
CA LEU A 192 13.18 9.63 2.62
C LEU A 192 13.99 10.44 3.63
N THR A 193 15.27 10.64 3.31
CA THR A 193 16.21 11.44 4.09
C THR A 193 16.89 12.47 3.19
#